data_4dd3a1a5d9efda19667c00b68c3ab9f4
#
_entry.id   4dd3a1a5d9efda19667c00b68c3ab9f4
#
_cell.length_a   1.000
_cell.length_b   1.000
_cell.length_c   1.000
_cell.angle_alpha   90.00
_cell.angle_beta   90.00
_cell.angle_gamma   90.00
#
_symmetry.space_group_name_H-M   'P 1'
#
loop_
_entity.id
_entity.type
_entity.pdbx_description
1 polymer ?
#
loop_
_entity_poly.entity_id
_entity_poly.type
_entity_poly.pdbx_seq_one_letter_code
_entity_poly.pdbx_strand_id
1 'polypeptide(L)'
;TNVVGTTNVLEASKNAKVKKFIYAASSSCYGLAQTPTDEKHVISTEYPYALTKYMGELATMHWSKIYKLPAISIRIFNAYGPRVRTTGLYGAVFGVFLKQKLANKPLTVVGDGKQTRDFLYVTDVAKAFLLAAKSKKKNEIYNLGASKPQSINRLAKIIGGEIIYIPKRPAEPDCTWANIKKIKRHLKWKPIVPFEYG
;
A
#
# COMPACT_ATOMS: atom_id res chain seq x y z
N THR A 1 5.54 10.56 13.20
CA THR A 1 4.78 9.30 13.43
C THR A 1 5.50 8.09 12.84
N ASN A 2 5.82 8.06 11.53
CA ASN A 2 6.33 6.86 10.85
C ASN A 2 7.71 6.35 11.34
N VAL A 3 8.56 7.19 11.90
CA VAL A 3 9.89 6.80 12.41
C VAL A 3 9.84 6.68 13.92
N VAL A 4 9.82 7.79 14.63
CA VAL A 4 9.83 7.81 16.10
C VAL A 4 8.67 7.01 16.70
N GLY A 5 7.42 7.21 16.17
CA GLY A 5 6.26 6.46 16.64
C GLY A 5 6.41 4.95 16.43
N THR A 6 6.96 4.52 15.29
CA THR A 6 7.21 3.10 15.02
C THR A 6 8.24 2.53 15.99
N THR A 7 9.35 3.25 16.23
CA THR A 7 10.39 2.82 17.17
C THR A 7 9.85 2.68 18.60
N ASN A 8 9.05 3.66 19.07
CA ASN A 8 8.44 3.61 20.40
C ASN A 8 7.50 2.39 20.54
N VAL A 9 6.69 2.10 19.53
CA VAL A 9 5.78 0.94 19.55
C VAL A 9 6.57 -0.38 19.46
N LEU A 10 7.65 -0.44 18.69
CA LEU A 10 8.54 -1.62 18.64
C LEU A 10 9.17 -1.89 20.00
N GLU A 11 9.68 -0.85 20.68
CA GLU A 11 10.28 -0.98 21.99
C GLU A 11 9.24 -1.45 23.04
N ALA A 12 8.07 -0.84 23.05
CA ALA A 12 6.96 -1.26 23.91
C ALA A 12 6.53 -2.71 23.63
N SER A 13 6.45 -3.09 22.35
CA SER A 13 6.09 -4.45 21.92
C SER A 13 7.12 -5.50 22.35
N LYS A 14 8.40 -5.16 22.27
CA LYS A 14 9.50 -5.99 22.78
C LYS A 14 9.38 -6.20 24.28
N ASN A 15 9.19 -5.12 25.04
CA ASN A 15 9.09 -5.17 26.49
C ASN A 15 7.84 -5.94 26.95
N ALA A 16 6.72 -5.76 26.26
CA ALA A 16 5.48 -6.50 26.51
C ALA A 16 5.49 -7.96 26.00
N LYS A 17 6.58 -8.39 25.35
CA LYS A 17 6.74 -9.75 24.79
C LYS A 17 5.55 -10.16 23.89
N VAL A 18 5.08 -9.24 23.01
CA VAL A 18 3.94 -9.53 22.14
C VAL A 18 4.20 -10.75 21.27
N LYS A 19 3.17 -11.54 21.02
CA LYS A 19 3.25 -12.79 20.23
C LYS A 19 3.54 -12.52 18.75
N LYS A 20 3.16 -11.35 18.23
CA LYS A 20 3.36 -10.97 16.83
C LYS A 20 3.25 -9.46 16.65
N PHE A 21 4.14 -8.90 15.85
CA PHE A 21 4.10 -7.51 15.40
C PHE A 21 3.95 -7.47 13.87
N ILE A 22 2.96 -6.73 13.36
CA ILE A 22 2.77 -6.57 11.92
C ILE A 22 2.89 -5.09 11.57
N TYR A 23 3.86 -4.77 10.74
CA TYR A 23 4.11 -3.41 10.28
C TYR A 23 3.37 -3.14 8.95
N ALA A 24 2.59 -2.07 8.93
CA ALA A 24 1.99 -1.55 7.70
C ALA A 24 3.02 -0.72 6.93
N ALA A 25 3.82 -1.35 6.10
CA ALA A 25 4.74 -0.70 5.17
C ALA A 25 4.01 -0.22 3.90
N SER A 26 4.77 0.27 2.93
CA SER A 26 4.21 0.81 1.69
C SER A 26 5.05 0.40 0.49
N SER A 27 4.38 0.10 -0.62
CA SER A 27 5.02 -0.12 -1.93
C SER A 27 5.72 1.14 -2.49
N SER A 28 5.42 2.31 -1.92
CA SER A 28 6.07 3.57 -2.30
C SER A 28 7.60 3.55 -2.14
N CYS A 29 8.13 2.63 -1.32
CA CYS A 29 9.57 2.45 -1.16
C CYS A 29 10.29 2.01 -2.43
N TYR A 30 9.59 1.45 -3.40
CA TYR A 30 10.19 0.97 -4.64
C TYR A 30 10.48 2.07 -5.68
N GLY A 31 9.84 3.25 -5.55
CA GLY A 31 9.97 4.31 -6.55
C GLY A 31 9.44 3.89 -7.93
N LEU A 32 10.19 4.21 -8.98
CA LEU A 32 9.91 3.79 -10.36
C LEU A 32 10.40 2.36 -10.60
N ALA A 33 9.60 1.39 -10.22
CA ALA A 33 9.98 -0.01 -10.21
C ALA A 33 9.59 -0.76 -11.49
N GLN A 34 10.38 -1.79 -11.82
CA GLN A 34 9.94 -2.80 -12.80
C GLN A 34 8.72 -3.56 -12.29
N THR A 35 7.80 -3.88 -13.18
CA THR A 35 6.55 -4.56 -12.86
C THR A 35 6.41 -5.90 -13.57
N PRO A 36 5.81 -6.91 -12.92
CA PRO A 36 5.33 -6.93 -11.54
C PRO A 36 6.46 -6.92 -10.51
N THR A 37 6.38 -6.00 -9.53
CA THR A 37 7.44 -5.76 -8.54
C THR A 37 7.41 -6.82 -7.45
N ASP A 38 8.54 -7.48 -7.18
CA ASP A 38 8.69 -8.42 -6.07
C ASP A 38 9.41 -7.79 -4.85
N GLU A 39 9.49 -8.54 -3.75
CA GLU A 39 10.06 -8.04 -2.50
C GLU A 39 11.59 -7.87 -2.53
N LYS A 40 12.27 -8.41 -3.55
CA LYS A 40 13.73 -8.31 -3.74
C LYS A 40 14.12 -7.10 -4.59
N HIS A 41 13.13 -6.42 -5.20
CA HIS A 41 13.39 -5.23 -6.00
C HIS A 41 14.15 -4.18 -5.20
N VAL A 42 15.07 -3.47 -5.86
CA VAL A 42 15.85 -2.38 -5.25
C VAL A 42 14.91 -1.32 -4.68
N ILE A 43 15.26 -0.78 -3.53
CA ILE A 43 14.52 0.30 -2.88
C ILE A 43 15.04 1.64 -3.39
N SER A 44 14.12 2.49 -3.85
CA SER A 44 14.37 3.85 -4.31
C SER A 44 13.28 4.77 -3.77
N THR A 45 13.55 5.41 -2.64
CA THR A 45 12.57 6.28 -1.98
C THR A 45 12.60 7.69 -2.59
N GLU A 46 11.63 8.02 -3.43
CA GLU A 46 11.60 9.27 -4.20
C GLU A 46 11.05 10.50 -3.42
N TYR A 47 10.42 10.28 -2.26
CA TYR A 47 9.80 11.35 -1.48
C TYR A 47 9.69 11.01 0.02
N PRO A 48 9.53 12.05 0.90
CA PRO A 48 9.62 11.87 2.36
C PRO A 48 8.70 10.80 2.97
N TYR A 49 7.48 10.64 2.44
CA TYR A 49 6.58 9.59 2.92
C TYR A 49 7.15 8.19 2.64
N ALA A 50 7.65 7.95 1.43
CA ALA A 50 8.26 6.68 1.05
C ALA A 50 9.46 6.37 1.94
N LEU A 51 10.35 7.35 2.14
CA LEU A 51 11.52 7.23 3.01
C LEU A 51 11.11 6.89 4.45
N THR A 52 10.20 7.66 5.05
CA THR A 52 9.82 7.44 6.47
C THR A 52 9.09 6.12 6.69
N LYS A 53 8.31 5.64 5.71
CA LYS A 53 7.71 4.30 5.75
C LYS A 53 8.75 3.21 5.64
N TYR A 54 9.75 3.37 4.79
CA TYR A 54 10.85 2.42 4.67
C TYR A 54 11.74 2.40 5.91
N MET A 55 12.04 3.54 6.52
CA MET A 55 12.76 3.60 7.81
C MET A 55 12.03 2.82 8.91
N GLY A 56 10.70 2.92 8.99
CA GLY A 56 9.90 2.12 9.92
C GLY A 56 9.95 0.61 9.63
N GLU A 57 10.00 0.22 8.36
CA GLU A 57 10.21 -1.18 7.95
C GLU A 57 11.60 -1.66 8.38
N LEU A 58 12.65 -0.90 8.09
CA LEU A 58 14.02 -1.25 8.51
C LEU A 58 14.11 -1.42 10.03
N ALA A 59 13.56 -0.49 10.81
CA ALA A 59 13.49 -0.62 12.25
C ALA A 59 12.75 -1.91 12.69
N THR A 60 11.58 -2.19 12.08
CA THR A 60 10.79 -3.39 12.37
C THR A 60 11.58 -4.67 12.12
N MET A 61 12.26 -4.77 10.98
CA MET A 61 13.06 -5.94 10.63
C MET A 61 14.30 -6.06 11.51
N HIS A 62 14.90 -4.93 11.92
CA HIS A 62 16.02 -4.91 12.85
C HIS A 62 15.62 -5.43 14.24
N TRP A 63 14.51 -4.93 14.81
CA TRP A 63 13.97 -5.45 16.09
C TRP A 63 13.66 -6.93 16.02
N SER A 64 13.09 -7.39 14.91
CA SER A 64 12.82 -8.80 14.67
C SER A 64 14.09 -9.65 14.71
N LYS A 65 15.17 -9.17 14.11
CA LYS A 65 16.45 -9.88 14.03
C LYS A 65 17.20 -9.87 15.40
N ILE A 66 17.35 -8.70 16.01
CA ILE A 66 18.22 -8.52 17.19
C ILE A 66 17.50 -8.97 18.48
N TYR A 67 16.27 -8.50 18.68
CA TYR A 67 15.51 -8.79 19.91
C TYR A 67 14.59 -10.01 19.78
N LYS A 68 14.63 -10.72 18.64
CA LYS A 68 13.78 -11.89 18.38
C LYS A 68 12.28 -11.58 18.46
N LEU A 69 11.89 -10.30 18.28
CA LEU A 69 10.50 -9.90 18.20
C LEU A 69 9.87 -10.54 16.95
N PRO A 70 8.82 -11.37 17.07
CA PRO A 70 8.21 -12.01 15.91
C PRO A 70 7.49 -10.98 15.05
N ALA A 71 8.17 -10.39 14.05
CA ALA A 71 7.62 -9.33 13.22
C ALA A 71 7.50 -9.73 11.74
N ILE A 72 6.54 -9.10 11.07
CA ILE A 72 6.30 -9.17 9.62
C ILE A 72 6.06 -7.75 9.12
N SER A 73 6.64 -7.39 7.98
CA SER A 73 6.34 -6.17 7.25
C SER A 73 5.46 -6.48 6.05
N ILE A 74 4.43 -5.65 5.79
CA ILE A 74 3.53 -5.79 4.64
C ILE A 74 3.58 -4.49 3.84
N ARG A 75 4.18 -4.53 2.64
CA ARG A 75 4.23 -3.43 1.69
C ARG A 75 2.91 -3.38 0.92
N ILE A 76 2.03 -2.49 1.39
CA ILE A 76 0.69 -2.33 0.82
C ILE A 76 0.81 -1.49 -0.45
N PHE A 77 0.20 -1.97 -1.54
CA PHE A 77 0.01 -1.21 -2.77
C PHE A 77 -1.21 -0.27 -2.60
N ASN A 78 -1.97 0.01 -3.64
CA ASN A 78 -3.01 1.04 -3.60
C ASN A 78 -4.29 0.55 -2.87
N ALA A 79 -4.29 0.58 -1.53
CA ALA A 79 -5.49 0.22 -0.75
C ALA A 79 -6.60 1.25 -0.95
N TYR A 80 -7.85 0.77 -1.08
CA TYR A 80 -9.04 1.59 -1.18
C TYR A 80 -10.23 0.97 -0.41
N GLY A 81 -11.26 1.75 -0.17
CA GLY A 81 -12.47 1.29 0.51
C GLY A 81 -13.08 2.35 1.44
N PRO A 82 -14.08 1.98 2.25
CA PRO A 82 -14.76 2.89 3.18
C PRO A 82 -13.77 3.64 4.08
N ARG A 83 -14.10 4.88 4.43
CA ARG A 83 -13.29 5.78 5.26
C ARG A 83 -11.96 6.19 4.64
N VAL A 84 -11.84 6.11 3.30
CA VAL A 84 -10.68 6.67 2.60
C VAL A 84 -10.56 8.15 2.89
N ARG A 85 -9.33 8.63 3.10
CA ARG A 85 -9.08 10.07 3.30
C ARG A 85 -9.40 10.84 2.05
N THR A 86 -10.25 11.86 2.18
CA THR A 86 -10.62 12.80 1.10
C THR A 86 -9.81 14.10 1.12
N THR A 87 -8.90 14.26 2.10
CA THR A 87 -8.07 15.46 2.30
C THR A 87 -6.61 15.09 2.50
N GLY A 88 -5.69 16.05 2.20
CA GLY A 88 -4.24 15.90 2.40
C GLY A 88 -3.45 15.83 1.09
N LEU A 89 -2.17 16.19 1.16
CA LEU A 89 -1.21 16.23 0.04
C LEU A 89 -1.00 14.85 -0.63
N TYR A 90 -1.17 13.79 0.11
CA TYR A 90 -1.01 12.40 -0.33
C TYR A 90 -2.35 11.66 -0.42
N GLY A 91 -3.43 12.41 -0.72
CA GLY A 91 -4.74 11.81 -0.95
C GLY A 91 -4.67 10.79 -2.08
N ALA A 92 -5.02 9.52 -1.76
CA ALA A 92 -5.16 8.51 -2.81
C ALA A 92 -6.21 8.98 -3.82
N VAL A 93 -6.04 8.63 -5.08
CA VAL A 93 -6.92 9.04 -6.19
C VAL A 93 -8.42 8.82 -5.87
N PHE A 94 -8.75 7.72 -5.17
CA PHE A 94 -10.12 7.46 -4.68
C PHE A 94 -10.66 8.59 -3.81
N GLY A 95 -9.89 9.03 -2.82
CA GLY A 95 -10.32 10.11 -1.92
C GLY A 95 -10.52 11.43 -2.66
N VAL A 96 -9.64 11.74 -3.62
CA VAL A 96 -9.75 12.94 -4.46
C VAL A 96 -11.01 12.88 -5.31
N PHE A 97 -11.23 11.78 -6.04
CA PHE A 97 -12.38 11.60 -6.92
C PHE A 97 -13.71 11.61 -6.14
N LEU A 98 -13.78 10.91 -5.00
CA LEU A 98 -14.97 10.92 -4.16
C LEU A 98 -15.29 12.32 -3.61
N LYS A 99 -14.27 13.08 -3.16
CA LYS A 99 -14.47 14.46 -2.73
C LYS A 99 -15.00 15.34 -3.86
N GLN A 100 -14.44 15.20 -5.06
CA GLN A 100 -14.88 15.96 -6.23
C GLN A 100 -16.31 15.58 -6.61
N LYS A 101 -16.63 14.28 -6.66
CA LYS A 101 -17.99 13.79 -6.95
C LYS A 101 -19.03 14.31 -5.95
N LEU A 102 -18.75 14.24 -4.65
CA LEU A 102 -19.63 14.74 -3.61
C LEU A 102 -19.83 16.25 -3.67
N ALA A 103 -18.85 16.99 -4.21
CA ALA A 103 -18.93 18.44 -4.40
C ALA A 103 -19.50 18.83 -5.78
N ASN A 104 -20.03 17.88 -6.56
CA ASN A 104 -20.49 18.09 -7.94
C ASN A 104 -19.45 18.78 -8.84
N LYS A 105 -18.16 18.46 -8.63
CA LYS A 105 -17.03 18.97 -9.42
C LYS A 105 -16.52 17.90 -10.38
N PRO A 106 -15.95 18.28 -11.52
CA PRO A 106 -15.30 17.33 -12.42
C PRO A 106 -14.18 16.54 -11.74
N LEU A 107 -14.01 15.28 -12.15
CA LEU A 107 -12.91 14.43 -11.72
C LEU A 107 -11.62 14.87 -12.44
N THR A 108 -10.58 15.23 -11.67
CA THR A 108 -9.29 15.65 -12.25
C THR A 108 -8.37 14.46 -12.46
N VAL A 109 -8.19 14.06 -13.70
CA VAL A 109 -7.29 12.97 -14.12
C VAL A 109 -5.93 13.56 -14.49
N VAL A 110 -4.87 13.09 -13.84
CA VAL A 110 -3.49 13.49 -14.13
C VAL A 110 -3.01 12.80 -15.41
N GLY A 111 -2.35 13.53 -16.32
CA GLY A 111 -1.89 12.99 -17.60
C GLY A 111 -3.06 12.54 -18.49
N ASP A 112 -2.89 11.45 -19.22
CA ASP A 112 -3.92 10.87 -20.10
C ASP A 112 -4.80 9.80 -19.41
N GLY A 113 -4.57 9.56 -18.12
CA GLY A 113 -5.33 8.58 -17.32
C GLY A 113 -5.07 7.11 -17.65
N LYS A 114 -4.12 6.79 -18.53
CA LYS A 114 -3.74 5.41 -18.86
C LYS A 114 -2.86 4.77 -17.82
N GLN A 115 -2.21 5.56 -16.95
CA GLN A 115 -1.43 5.03 -15.85
C GLN A 115 -2.25 4.07 -14.99
N THR A 116 -1.62 2.98 -14.56
CA THR A 116 -2.31 1.91 -13.84
C THR A 116 -1.85 1.79 -12.39
N ARG A 117 -2.78 1.38 -11.53
CA ARG A 117 -2.53 1.15 -10.09
C ARG A 117 -3.08 -0.21 -9.69
N ASP A 118 -2.34 -0.91 -8.85
CA ASP A 118 -2.77 -2.19 -8.27
C ASP A 118 -3.65 -1.93 -7.04
N PHE A 119 -4.93 -1.69 -7.30
CA PHE A 119 -5.92 -1.37 -6.28
C PHE A 119 -6.35 -2.62 -5.51
N LEU A 120 -6.26 -2.55 -4.18
CA LEU A 120 -6.66 -3.62 -3.27
C LEU A 120 -7.71 -3.15 -2.28
N TYR A 121 -8.83 -3.85 -2.20
CA TYR A 121 -9.90 -3.48 -1.28
C TYR A 121 -9.51 -3.70 0.18
N VAL A 122 -9.93 -2.79 1.05
CA VAL A 122 -9.48 -2.73 2.45
C VAL A 122 -9.78 -3.99 3.28
N THR A 123 -10.87 -4.73 2.97
CA THR A 123 -11.15 -5.99 3.66
C THR A 123 -10.14 -7.09 3.32
N ASP A 124 -9.64 -7.12 2.09
CA ASP A 124 -8.57 -8.03 1.69
C ASP A 124 -7.24 -7.67 2.36
N VAL A 125 -6.99 -6.35 2.57
CA VAL A 125 -5.86 -5.89 3.39
C VAL A 125 -6.01 -6.41 4.82
N ALA A 126 -7.15 -6.18 5.47
CA ALA A 126 -7.40 -6.64 6.84
C ALA A 126 -7.23 -8.16 6.99
N LYS A 127 -7.71 -8.93 6.01
CA LYS A 127 -7.54 -10.40 5.97
C LYS A 127 -6.08 -10.81 5.88
N ALA A 128 -5.26 -10.10 5.09
CA ALA A 128 -3.82 -10.37 5.00
C ALA A 128 -3.12 -10.14 6.35
N PHE A 129 -3.45 -9.04 7.04
CA PHE A 129 -2.92 -8.75 8.38
C PHE A 129 -3.31 -9.82 9.40
N LEU A 130 -4.57 -10.25 9.40
CA LEU A 130 -5.04 -11.31 10.28
C LEU A 130 -4.30 -12.64 10.02
N LEU A 131 -4.12 -13.02 8.76
CA LEU A 131 -3.40 -14.24 8.40
C LEU A 131 -1.91 -14.14 8.76
N ALA A 132 -1.29 -12.97 8.57
CA ALA A 132 0.09 -12.73 8.99
C ALA A 132 0.23 -12.87 10.51
N ALA A 133 -0.71 -12.29 11.27
CA ALA A 133 -0.72 -12.36 12.74
C ALA A 133 -0.86 -13.81 13.26
N LYS A 134 -1.72 -14.62 12.61
CA LYS A 134 -1.93 -16.03 12.97
C LYS A 134 -0.84 -16.97 12.46
N SER A 135 -0.01 -16.55 11.52
CA SER A 135 1.00 -17.40 10.88
C SER A 135 2.18 -17.71 11.82
N LYS A 136 2.88 -18.83 11.57
CA LYS A 136 4.16 -19.13 12.20
C LYS A 136 5.34 -18.36 11.57
N LYS A 137 5.11 -17.62 10.48
CA LYS A 137 6.14 -16.84 9.80
C LYS A 137 6.59 -15.66 10.66
N LYS A 138 7.88 -15.36 10.64
CA LYS A 138 8.50 -14.23 11.33
C LYS A 138 9.67 -13.73 10.50
N ASN A 139 10.07 -12.48 10.71
CA ASN A 139 11.17 -11.84 9.99
C ASN A 139 10.99 -11.89 8.47
N GLU A 140 9.77 -11.59 8.01
CA GLU A 140 9.38 -11.66 6.60
C GLU A 140 8.84 -10.32 6.11
N ILE A 141 9.07 -10.04 4.84
CA ILE A 141 8.47 -8.91 4.12
C ILE A 141 7.57 -9.47 3.03
N TYR A 142 6.38 -8.91 2.88
CA TYR A 142 5.42 -9.30 1.85
C TYR A 142 4.89 -8.11 1.07
N ASN A 143 4.79 -8.25 -0.24
CA ASN A 143 3.99 -7.37 -1.07
C ASN A 143 2.51 -7.73 -0.96
N LEU A 144 1.65 -6.70 -0.92
CA LEU A 144 0.22 -6.85 -0.81
C LEU A 144 -0.50 -5.97 -1.84
N GLY A 145 -1.07 -6.58 -2.86
CA GLY A 145 -1.84 -5.96 -3.94
C GLY A 145 -2.85 -6.94 -4.52
N ALA A 146 -3.73 -6.48 -5.40
CA ALA A 146 -4.66 -7.35 -6.12
C ALA A 146 -3.97 -8.16 -7.24
N SER A 147 -2.78 -7.72 -7.67
CA SER A 147 -2.04 -8.26 -8.83
C SER A 147 -2.84 -8.18 -10.14
N LYS A 148 -3.70 -7.14 -10.24
CA LYS A 148 -4.54 -6.81 -11.40
C LYS A 148 -4.63 -5.29 -11.55
N PRO A 149 -3.59 -4.62 -12.10
CA PRO A 149 -3.59 -3.16 -12.24
C PRO A 149 -4.79 -2.65 -13.04
N GLN A 150 -5.34 -1.51 -12.60
CA GLN A 150 -6.47 -0.84 -13.23
C GLN A 150 -6.07 0.59 -13.62
N SER A 151 -6.52 1.07 -14.77
CA SER A 151 -6.23 2.43 -15.20
C SER A 151 -7.04 3.47 -14.41
N ILE A 152 -6.48 4.68 -14.31
CA ILE A 152 -7.19 5.79 -13.67
C ILE A 152 -8.44 6.17 -14.46
N ASN A 153 -8.42 6.05 -15.80
CA ASN A 153 -9.61 6.25 -16.63
C ASN A 153 -10.73 5.25 -16.29
N ARG A 154 -10.38 3.97 -16.04
CA ARG A 154 -11.37 2.96 -15.60
C ARG A 154 -11.99 3.34 -14.26
N LEU A 155 -11.18 3.78 -13.30
CA LEU A 155 -11.66 4.26 -12.01
C LEU A 155 -12.61 5.45 -12.18
N ALA A 156 -12.20 6.47 -12.96
CA ALA A 156 -13.01 7.66 -13.21
C ALA A 156 -14.35 7.29 -13.88
N LYS A 157 -14.33 6.34 -14.84
CA LYS A 157 -15.56 5.84 -15.49
C LYS A 157 -16.52 5.15 -14.50
N ILE A 158 -15.99 4.36 -13.55
CA ILE A 158 -16.81 3.66 -12.53
C ILE A 158 -17.44 4.67 -11.57
N ILE A 159 -16.68 5.67 -11.10
CA ILE A 159 -17.19 6.73 -10.21
C ILE A 159 -18.21 7.62 -10.95
N GLY A 160 -17.99 7.84 -12.24
CA GLY A 160 -18.87 8.63 -13.11
C GLY A 160 -18.82 10.12 -12.81
N GLY A 161 -19.19 10.93 -13.79
CA GLY A 161 -19.17 12.38 -13.78
C GLY A 161 -18.30 12.95 -14.90
N GLU A 162 -18.23 14.26 -14.99
CA GLU A 162 -17.36 14.95 -15.92
C GLU A 162 -15.89 14.71 -15.57
N ILE A 163 -15.02 14.60 -16.59
CA ILE A 163 -13.59 14.37 -16.43
C ILE A 163 -12.81 15.52 -17.06
N ILE A 164 -11.85 16.06 -16.29
CA ILE A 164 -10.89 17.05 -16.76
C ILE A 164 -9.49 16.46 -16.66
N TYR A 165 -8.72 16.53 -17.73
CA TYR A 165 -7.33 16.09 -17.75
C TYR A 165 -6.41 17.25 -17.35
N ILE A 166 -5.46 16.98 -16.43
CA ILE A 166 -4.48 17.97 -15.96
C ILE A 166 -3.06 17.46 -16.24
N PRO A 167 -2.06 18.36 -16.31
CA PRO A 167 -0.68 17.97 -16.65
C PRO A 167 -0.13 16.83 -15.79
N LYS A 168 0.70 15.97 -16.41
CA LYS A 168 1.39 14.87 -15.73
C LYS A 168 2.32 15.40 -14.63
N ARG A 169 2.35 14.73 -13.49
CA ARG A 169 3.26 15.04 -12.38
C ARG A 169 4.62 14.41 -12.62
N PRO A 170 5.73 15.09 -12.26
CA PRO A 170 7.06 14.49 -12.28
C PRO A 170 7.13 13.25 -11.37
N ALA A 171 7.94 12.27 -11.75
CA ALA A 171 8.21 11.05 -10.97
C ALA A 171 6.98 10.20 -10.58
N GLU A 172 5.82 10.40 -11.23
CA GLU A 172 4.68 9.53 -11.04
C GLU A 172 4.84 8.25 -11.88
N PRO A 173 4.79 7.04 -11.28
CA PRO A 173 4.97 5.79 -12.01
C PRO A 173 3.80 5.54 -12.99
N ASP A 174 4.13 5.07 -14.19
CA ASP A 174 3.11 4.69 -15.18
C ASP A 174 2.34 3.43 -14.77
N CYS A 175 2.98 2.53 -14.02
CA CYS A 175 2.35 1.32 -13.52
C CYS A 175 2.81 1.00 -12.09
N THR A 176 1.88 0.62 -11.23
CA THR A 176 2.20 -0.09 -9.98
C THR A 176 1.52 -1.46 -10.03
N TRP A 177 2.31 -2.54 -9.88
CA TRP A 177 1.82 -3.92 -9.97
C TRP A 177 2.58 -4.82 -9.01
N ALA A 178 1.89 -5.34 -8.01
CA ALA A 178 2.46 -6.23 -7.00
C ALA A 178 2.67 -7.66 -7.53
N ASN A 179 3.86 -8.20 -7.36
CA ASN A 179 4.06 -9.63 -7.39
C ASN A 179 3.69 -10.20 -6.00
N ILE A 180 2.57 -10.90 -5.93
CA ILE A 180 2.03 -11.46 -4.67
C ILE A 180 2.29 -12.97 -4.51
N LYS A 181 3.20 -13.55 -5.30
CA LYS A 181 3.50 -15.00 -5.24
C LYS A 181 3.97 -15.43 -3.84
N LYS A 182 4.78 -14.60 -3.18
CA LYS A 182 5.32 -14.91 -1.85
C LYS A 182 4.23 -14.96 -0.79
N ILE A 183 3.39 -13.94 -0.67
CA ILE A 183 2.31 -13.92 0.32
C ILE A 183 1.28 -15.04 0.06
N LYS A 184 0.94 -15.30 -1.22
CA LYS A 184 0.07 -16.44 -1.60
C LYS A 184 0.61 -17.77 -1.09
N ARG A 185 1.90 -18.03 -1.32
CA ARG A 185 2.56 -19.28 -0.91
C ARG A 185 2.66 -19.41 0.61
N HIS A 186 3.09 -18.34 1.31
CA HIS A 186 3.41 -18.39 2.73
C HIS A 186 2.19 -18.31 3.64
N LEU A 187 1.23 -17.45 3.28
CA LEU A 187 0.06 -17.15 4.11
C LEU A 187 -1.26 -17.72 3.55
N LYS A 188 -1.21 -18.38 2.38
CA LYS A 188 -2.39 -18.88 1.66
C LYS A 188 -3.44 -17.75 1.42
N TRP A 189 -2.98 -16.52 1.39
CA TRP A 189 -3.80 -15.34 1.13
C TRP A 189 -3.96 -15.10 -0.36
N LYS A 190 -5.15 -14.64 -0.75
CA LYS A 190 -5.44 -14.10 -2.10
C LYS A 190 -6.45 -12.98 -2.01
N PRO A 191 -6.39 -11.98 -2.91
CA PRO A 191 -7.47 -10.99 -3.02
C PRO A 191 -8.74 -11.68 -3.49
N ILE A 192 -9.88 -11.28 -2.93
CA ILE A 192 -11.18 -11.89 -3.24
C ILE A 192 -12.20 -10.85 -3.72
N VAL A 193 -12.04 -9.57 -3.36
CA VAL A 193 -12.98 -8.52 -3.76
C VAL A 193 -12.60 -8.00 -5.16
N PRO A 194 -13.47 -8.18 -6.18
CA PRO A 194 -13.25 -7.58 -7.49
C PRO A 194 -13.26 -6.05 -7.40
N PHE A 195 -12.51 -5.40 -8.30
CA PHE A 195 -12.35 -3.94 -8.29
C PHE A 195 -13.67 -3.18 -8.41
N GLU A 196 -14.60 -3.71 -9.19
CA GLU A 196 -15.90 -3.12 -9.45
C GLU A 196 -16.86 -3.18 -8.25
N TYR A 197 -16.65 -4.11 -7.33
CA TYR A 197 -17.49 -4.28 -6.13
C TYR A 197 -16.97 -3.54 -4.90
N GLY A 198 -15.71 -3.15 -4.91
CA GLY A 198 -15.10 -2.37 -3.83
C GLY A 198 -15.36 -0.88 -3.99
#